data_b35177cedc645e990acc540f2da85d35
#
_entry.id   b35177cedc645e990acc540f2da85d35
#
_cell.length_a   1.000
_cell.length_b   1.000
_cell.length_c   1.000
_cell.angle_alpha   90.00
_cell.angle_beta   90.00
_cell.angle_gamma   90.00
#
_symmetry.space_group_name_H-M   'P 1'
#
loop_
_entity.id
_entity.type
_entity.pdbx_description
1 polymer ?
#
loop_
_entity_poly.entity_id
_entity_poly.type
_entity_poly.pdbx_seq_one_letter_code
_entity_poly.pdbx_strand_id
1 'polypeptide(L)'
;MYSYWQSEEITKDPDLLFYLKKHYLSIDYHFRRTDGTNVKEKAKILVYYCYATPLYFFQNLIFKCQTFDNFINLFIPNLTALTEIAIDCGMYCILDALEGRSSKIEENGVTLNKGFSLTIDFASSYVKCFATKVDISLLMQYITTQLQQGDIVVSLLLNKLISKVANV
;
A
#
# COMPACT_ATOMS: atom_id res chain seq x y z
N MET A 1 -3.66 -17.27 2.01
CA MET A 1 -3.35 -16.88 0.61
C MET A 1 -1.91 -16.36 0.45
N TYR A 2 -1.41 -15.55 1.40
CA TYR A 2 -0.02 -15.05 1.38
C TYR A 2 1.04 -16.16 1.42
N SER A 3 0.83 -17.18 2.26
CA SER A 3 1.71 -18.35 2.35
C SER A 3 1.79 -19.17 1.06
N TYR A 4 0.76 -19.11 0.21
CA TYR A 4 0.73 -19.82 -1.06
C TYR A 4 1.70 -19.21 -2.08
N TRP A 5 1.81 -17.87 -2.14
CA TRP A 5 2.74 -17.19 -3.05
C TRP A 5 4.21 -17.28 -2.62
N GLN A 6 4.44 -17.64 -1.37
CA GLN A 6 5.78 -17.95 -0.81
C GLN A 6 6.00 -19.45 -0.65
N SER A 7 5.05 -20.29 -1.09
CA SER A 7 5.17 -21.74 -0.94
C SER A 7 6.36 -22.27 -1.74
N GLU A 8 7.04 -23.24 -1.17
CA GLU A 8 8.17 -23.93 -1.83
C GLU A 8 7.77 -24.53 -3.17
N GLU A 9 6.50 -24.83 -3.42
CA GLU A 9 6.00 -25.36 -4.68
C GLU A 9 6.10 -24.35 -5.83
N ILE A 10 5.78 -23.07 -5.60
CA ILE A 10 5.92 -22.02 -6.63
C ILE A 10 7.41 -21.76 -6.92
N THR A 11 8.28 -21.87 -5.92
CA THR A 11 9.71 -21.71 -6.12
C THR A 11 10.38 -22.87 -6.85
N LYS A 12 9.70 -24.01 -6.98
CA LYS A 12 10.20 -25.20 -7.71
C LYS A 12 9.88 -25.18 -9.21
N ASP A 13 8.90 -24.38 -9.65
CA ASP A 13 8.59 -24.25 -11.07
C ASP A 13 9.43 -23.13 -11.72
N PRO A 14 10.44 -23.46 -12.53
CA PRO A 14 11.33 -22.48 -13.14
C PRO A 14 10.62 -21.55 -14.12
N ASP A 15 9.59 -22.03 -14.83
CA ASP A 15 8.85 -21.24 -15.82
C ASP A 15 7.97 -20.20 -15.09
N LEU A 16 7.31 -20.59 -14.01
CA LEU A 16 6.54 -19.68 -13.17
C LEU A 16 7.43 -18.64 -12.51
N LEU A 17 8.60 -19.04 -11.98
CA LEU A 17 9.57 -18.11 -11.43
C LEU A 17 10.08 -17.11 -12.46
N PHE A 18 10.36 -17.56 -13.67
CA PHE A 18 10.79 -16.67 -14.76
C PHE A 18 9.69 -15.65 -15.10
N TYR A 19 8.45 -16.12 -15.19
CA TYR A 19 7.28 -15.26 -15.43
C TYR A 19 7.12 -14.20 -14.34
N LEU A 20 7.15 -14.59 -13.07
CA LEU A 20 7.03 -13.67 -11.94
C LEU A 20 8.18 -12.65 -11.90
N LYS A 21 9.43 -13.08 -12.12
CA LYS A 21 10.57 -12.18 -12.18
C LYS A 21 10.43 -11.13 -13.30
N LYS A 22 9.92 -11.54 -14.45
CA LYS A 22 9.65 -10.61 -15.57
C LYS A 22 8.61 -9.56 -15.16
N HIS A 23 7.54 -9.96 -14.47
CA HIS A 23 6.52 -9.03 -13.97
C HIS A 23 7.11 -8.07 -12.93
N TYR A 24 7.90 -8.55 -11.98
CA TYR A 24 8.57 -7.73 -10.97
C TYR A 24 9.48 -6.67 -11.61
N LEU A 25 10.33 -7.08 -12.54
CA LEU A 25 11.20 -6.14 -13.26
C LEU A 25 10.41 -5.09 -14.05
N SER A 26 9.28 -5.47 -14.63
CA SER A 26 8.41 -4.54 -15.36
C SER A 26 7.74 -3.54 -14.41
N ILE A 27 7.26 -3.98 -13.25
CA ILE A 27 6.69 -3.12 -12.21
C ILE A 27 7.74 -2.11 -11.75
N ASP A 28 8.94 -2.56 -11.38
CA ASP A 28 10.03 -1.68 -10.96
C ASP A 28 10.43 -0.67 -12.03
N TYR A 29 10.54 -1.13 -13.28
CA TYR A 29 10.85 -0.27 -14.41
C TYR A 29 9.84 0.86 -14.59
N HIS A 30 8.52 0.53 -14.53
CA HIS A 30 7.47 1.53 -14.68
C HIS A 30 7.39 2.47 -13.50
N PHE A 31 7.50 1.96 -12.25
CA PHE A 31 7.52 2.83 -11.07
C PHE A 31 8.69 3.82 -11.08
N ARG A 32 9.90 3.40 -11.49
CA ARG A 32 11.07 4.30 -11.57
C ARG A 32 10.90 5.43 -12.57
N ARG A 33 10.08 5.23 -13.59
CA ARG A 33 9.84 6.20 -14.68
C ARG A 33 8.49 6.92 -14.58
N THR A 34 7.77 6.73 -13.48
CA THR A 34 6.52 7.43 -13.24
C THR A 34 6.79 8.80 -12.64
N ASP A 35 6.26 9.83 -13.28
CA ASP A 35 6.28 11.23 -12.85
C ASP A 35 4.90 11.87 -13.04
N GLY A 36 4.75 13.15 -12.66
CA GLY A 36 3.49 13.87 -12.75
C GLY A 36 2.93 14.01 -14.16
N THR A 37 3.77 13.91 -15.20
CA THR A 37 3.36 14.10 -16.60
C THR A 37 2.80 12.83 -17.23
N ASN A 38 3.31 11.66 -16.80
CA ASN A 38 2.99 10.36 -17.40
C ASN A 38 2.21 9.42 -16.47
N VAL A 39 1.85 9.87 -15.27
CA VAL A 39 1.23 9.02 -14.23
C VAL A 39 -0.03 8.29 -14.70
N LYS A 40 -0.88 8.93 -15.50
CA LYS A 40 -2.12 8.30 -16.00
C LYS A 40 -1.86 7.12 -16.93
N GLU A 41 -0.88 7.24 -17.81
CA GLU A 41 -0.47 6.16 -18.72
C GLU A 41 0.22 5.04 -17.94
N LYS A 42 1.17 5.40 -17.08
CA LYS A 42 1.92 4.43 -16.27
C LYS A 42 1.03 3.68 -15.29
N ALA A 43 0.04 4.34 -14.68
CA ALA A 43 -0.91 3.68 -13.80
C ALA A 43 -1.71 2.59 -14.52
N LYS A 44 -2.17 2.83 -15.75
CA LYS A 44 -2.86 1.80 -16.55
C LYS A 44 -1.99 0.57 -16.81
N ILE A 45 -0.73 0.79 -17.16
CA ILE A 45 0.23 -0.28 -17.40
C ILE A 45 0.51 -1.04 -16.10
N LEU A 46 0.72 -0.33 -15.01
CA LEU A 46 1.00 -0.91 -13.69
C LEU A 46 -0.19 -1.70 -13.14
N VAL A 47 -1.42 -1.23 -13.35
CA VAL A 47 -2.64 -1.98 -13.00
C VAL A 47 -2.72 -3.31 -13.77
N TYR A 48 -2.31 -3.34 -15.03
CA TYR A 48 -2.23 -4.60 -15.79
C TYR A 48 -1.30 -5.62 -15.11
N TYR A 49 -0.12 -5.19 -14.67
CA TYR A 49 0.79 -6.06 -13.92
C TYR A 49 0.28 -6.42 -12.53
N CYS A 50 -0.53 -5.55 -11.92
CA CYS A 50 -1.16 -5.81 -10.63
C CYS A 50 -2.09 -7.03 -10.66
N TYR A 51 -2.71 -7.36 -11.78
CA TYR A 51 -3.56 -8.56 -11.89
C TYR A 51 -2.80 -9.86 -11.64
N ALA A 52 -1.55 -9.94 -12.06
CA ALA A 52 -0.72 -11.14 -11.90
C ALA A 52 0.01 -11.16 -10.54
N THR A 53 0.42 -10.00 -10.04
CA THR A 53 1.28 -9.89 -8.86
C THR A 53 0.85 -8.72 -7.95
N PRO A 54 -0.39 -8.76 -7.37
CA PRO A 54 -0.94 -7.62 -6.63
C PRO A 54 -0.12 -7.26 -5.38
N LEU A 55 0.38 -8.26 -4.64
CA LEU A 55 1.17 -8.01 -3.43
C LEU A 55 2.46 -7.26 -3.75
N TYR A 56 3.22 -7.74 -4.74
CA TYR A 56 4.47 -7.08 -5.14
C TYR A 56 4.21 -5.66 -5.65
N PHE A 57 3.12 -5.48 -6.42
CA PHE A 57 2.71 -4.15 -6.89
C PHE A 57 2.45 -3.20 -5.72
N PHE A 58 1.63 -3.59 -4.73
CA PHE A 58 1.29 -2.71 -3.61
C PHE A 58 2.46 -2.47 -2.66
N GLN A 59 3.33 -3.45 -2.42
CA GLN A 59 4.56 -3.25 -1.65
C GLN A 59 5.45 -2.18 -2.28
N ASN A 60 5.66 -2.24 -3.60
CA ASN A 60 6.43 -1.22 -4.31
C ASN A 60 5.73 0.14 -4.36
N LEU A 61 4.40 0.16 -4.51
CA LEU A 61 3.62 1.39 -4.48
C LEU A 61 3.74 2.09 -3.12
N ILE A 62 3.56 1.36 -2.02
CA ILE A 62 3.70 1.90 -0.67
C ILE A 62 5.12 2.41 -0.43
N PHE A 63 6.14 1.63 -0.80
CA PHE A 63 7.54 2.05 -0.71
C PHE A 63 7.81 3.34 -1.49
N LYS A 64 7.27 3.46 -2.70
CA LYS A 64 7.37 4.68 -3.51
C LYS A 64 6.69 5.87 -2.84
N CYS A 65 5.51 5.65 -2.27
CA CYS A 65 4.78 6.68 -1.52
C CYS A 65 5.50 7.14 -0.26
N GLN A 66 6.18 6.22 0.44
CA GLN A 66 7.01 6.55 1.60
C GLN A 66 8.26 7.36 1.23
N THR A 67 8.70 7.29 -0.01
CA THR A 67 9.90 7.99 -0.49
C THR A 67 9.58 9.36 -1.08
N PHE A 68 8.41 9.52 -1.73
CA PHE A 68 8.03 10.72 -2.47
C PHE A 68 6.68 11.26 -1.99
N ASP A 69 6.68 12.40 -1.29
CA ASP A 69 5.51 12.98 -0.61
C ASP A 69 4.31 13.24 -1.54
N ASN A 70 4.54 13.68 -2.77
CA ASN A 70 3.48 14.01 -3.72
C ASN A 70 2.93 12.80 -4.49
N PHE A 71 3.57 11.64 -4.38
CA PHE A 71 3.24 10.48 -5.20
C PHE A 71 1.85 9.92 -4.87
N ILE A 72 1.43 9.98 -3.62
CA ILE A 72 0.12 9.54 -3.14
C ILE A 72 -1.00 10.26 -3.90
N ASN A 73 -0.95 11.58 -3.92
CA ASN A 73 -1.99 12.41 -4.54
C ASN A 73 -2.02 12.28 -6.08
N LEU A 74 -0.87 11.98 -6.68
CA LEU A 74 -0.75 11.80 -8.12
C LEU A 74 -1.20 10.40 -8.55
N PHE A 75 -0.87 9.36 -7.79
CA PHE A 75 -1.01 7.98 -8.26
C PHE A 75 -2.33 7.34 -7.86
N ILE A 76 -2.78 7.48 -6.60
CA ILE A 76 -3.99 6.81 -6.09
C ILE A 76 -5.24 7.13 -6.93
N PRO A 77 -5.52 8.39 -7.34
CA PRO A 77 -6.69 8.70 -8.15
C PRO A 77 -6.68 8.05 -9.55
N ASN A 78 -5.51 7.61 -10.00
CA ASN A 78 -5.33 6.94 -11.29
C ASN A 78 -5.36 5.40 -11.20
N LEU A 79 -5.50 4.83 -10.00
CA LEU A 79 -5.70 3.39 -9.77
C LEU A 79 -7.16 3.01 -10.08
N THR A 80 -7.57 3.18 -11.32
CA THR A 80 -8.88 2.75 -11.80
C THR A 80 -8.84 1.28 -12.22
N ALA A 81 -9.96 0.58 -12.17
CA ALA A 81 -10.10 -0.79 -12.69
C ALA A 81 -9.31 -1.88 -11.91
N LEU A 82 -9.04 -1.68 -10.62
CA LEU A 82 -8.56 -2.75 -9.76
C LEU A 82 -9.68 -3.78 -9.49
N THR A 83 -9.31 -5.07 -9.44
CA THR A 83 -10.19 -6.14 -8.97
C THR A 83 -10.36 -6.07 -7.45
N GLU A 84 -11.44 -6.67 -6.93
CA GLU A 84 -11.67 -6.77 -5.48
C GLU A 84 -10.49 -7.45 -4.78
N ILE A 85 -10.01 -8.56 -5.33
CA ILE A 85 -8.82 -9.26 -4.79
C ILE A 85 -7.59 -8.35 -4.76
N ALA A 86 -7.37 -7.53 -5.77
CA ALA A 86 -6.26 -6.58 -5.76
C ALA A 86 -6.44 -5.51 -4.69
N ILE A 87 -7.68 -5.04 -4.48
CA ILE A 87 -8.00 -4.08 -3.41
C ILE A 87 -7.75 -4.70 -2.03
N ASP A 88 -8.15 -5.95 -1.81
CA ASP A 88 -7.88 -6.66 -0.56
C ASP A 88 -6.38 -6.86 -0.33
N CYS A 89 -5.63 -7.21 -1.38
CA CYS A 89 -4.16 -7.29 -1.32
C CYS A 89 -3.53 -5.93 -0.97
N GLY A 90 -4.09 -4.84 -1.48
CA GLY A 90 -3.67 -3.49 -1.13
C GLY A 90 -3.88 -3.16 0.34
N MET A 91 -5.06 -3.51 0.90
CA MET A 91 -5.34 -3.35 2.33
C MET A 91 -4.40 -4.19 3.19
N TYR A 92 -4.15 -5.44 2.78
CA TYR A 92 -3.17 -6.30 3.47
C TYR A 92 -1.78 -5.65 3.51
N CYS A 93 -1.29 -5.14 2.38
CA CYS A 93 0.03 -4.48 2.32
C CYS A 93 0.07 -3.18 3.15
N ILE A 94 -1.05 -2.45 3.26
CA ILE A 94 -1.17 -1.30 4.16
C ILE A 94 -1.00 -1.72 5.61
N LEU A 95 -1.70 -2.77 6.04
CA LEU A 95 -1.59 -3.29 7.41
C LEU A 95 -0.17 -3.79 7.71
N ASP A 96 0.44 -4.54 6.80
CA ASP A 96 1.82 -5.00 6.91
C ASP A 96 2.81 -3.83 7.05
N ALA A 97 2.61 -2.75 6.29
CA ALA A 97 3.43 -1.54 6.37
C ALA A 97 3.21 -0.75 7.67
N LEU A 98 2.00 -0.75 8.23
CA LEU A 98 1.68 -0.10 9.51
C LEU A 98 2.21 -0.91 10.72
N GLU A 99 2.26 -2.24 10.62
CA GLU A 99 2.85 -3.14 11.60
C GLU A 99 4.37 -3.24 11.50
N GLY A 100 4.94 -2.72 10.41
CA GLY A 100 6.34 -2.86 10.05
C GLY A 100 7.30 -2.48 11.18
N ARG A 101 8.49 -3.06 11.15
CA ARG A 101 9.55 -2.96 12.17
C ARG A 101 10.16 -1.56 12.32
N SER A 102 9.82 -0.61 11.47
CA SER A 102 10.29 0.78 11.56
C SER A 102 9.69 1.43 12.80
N SER A 103 10.52 2.10 13.59
CA SER A 103 10.01 2.90 14.71
C SER A 103 8.96 3.88 14.21
N LYS A 104 7.79 3.91 14.84
CA LYS A 104 6.70 4.86 14.53
C LYS A 104 7.10 6.30 14.87
N ILE A 105 8.04 6.44 15.79
CA ILE A 105 8.58 7.72 16.28
C ILE A 105 10.08 7.76 15.96
N GLU A 106 10.59 8.91 15.58
CA GLU A 106 12.02 9.14 15.36
C GLU A 106 12.82 9.01 16.68
N GLU A 107 14.13 8.88 16.59
CA GLU A 107 15.04 8.75 17.74
C GLU A 107 14.92 9.88 18.76
N ASN A 108 14.42 11.05 18.34
CA ASN A 108 14.16 12.20 19.22
C ASN A 108 12.98 12.00 20.20
N GLY A 109 12.20 10.91 20.05
CA GLY A 109 11.07 10.56 20.90
C GLY A 109 9.82 11.45 20.75
N VAL A 110 9.84 12.43 19.87
CA VAL A 110 8.77 13.46 19.72
C VAL A 110 8.19 13.48 18.30
N THR A 111 9.04 13.34 17.29
CA THR A 111 8.64 13.48 15.88
C THR A 111 8.19 12.14 15.32
N LEU A 112 7.07 12.16 14.58
CA LEU A 112 6.60 10.98 13.87
C LEU A 112 7.58 10.63 12.74
N ASN A 113 7.89 9.34 12.61
CA ASN A 113 8.71 8.85 11.49
C ASN A 113 8.03 9.20 10.16
N LYS A 114 8.79 9.82 9.25
CA LYS A 114 8.26 10.29 7.96
C LYS A 114 7.63 9.16 7.15
N GLY A 115 8.26 8.00 7.08
CA GLY A 115 7.73 6.84 6.36
C GLY A 115 6.39 6.36 6.94
N PHE A 116 6.28 6.34 8.27
CA PHE A 116 5.03 5.98 8.95
C PHE A 116 3.92 7.01 8.69
N SER A 117 4.25 8.31 8.76
CA SER A 117 3.29 9.39 8.42
C SER A 117 2.77 9.27 7.00
N LEU A 118 3.64 8.99 6.03
CA LEU A 118 3.25 8.80 4.63
C LEU A 118 2.45 7.52 4.41
N THR A 119 2.70 6.47 5.20
CA THR A 119 1.87 5.26 5.20
C THR A 119 0.45 5.55 5.69
N ILE A 120 0.29 6.37 6.73
CA ILE A 120 -1.01 6.86 7.20
C ILE A 120 -1.73 7.67 6.10
N ASP A 121 -1.01 8.56 5.41
CA ASP A 121 -1.56 9.35 4.32
C ASP A 121 -1.97 8.49 3.11
N PHE A 122 -1.19 7.45 2.82
CA PHE A 122 -1.52 6.46 1.81
C PHE A 122 -2.78 5.68 2.18
N ALA A 123 -2.83 5.11 3.39
CA ALA A 123 -3.96 4.33 3.89
C ALA A 123 -5.27 5.13 3.82
N SER A 124 -5.26 6.37 4.32
CA SER A 124 -6.45 7.23 4.30
C SER A 124 -6.89 7.64 2.89
N SER A 125 -5.95 7.89 1.97
CA SER A 125 -6.25 8.18 0.57
C SER A 125 -6.77 6.95 -0.17
N TYR A 126 -6.23 5.78 0.16
CA TYR A 126 -6.66 4.48 -0.39
C TYR A 126 -8.10 4.16 0.00
N VAL A 127 -8.41 4.23 1.31
CA VAL A 127 -9.78 4.02 1.80
C VAL A 127 -10.76 5.00 1.17
N LYS A 128 -10.40 6.27 1.04
CA LYS A 128 -11.25 7.27 0.36
C LYS A 128 -11.50 6.91 -1.11
N CYS A 129 -10.44 6.51 -1.83
CA CYS A 129 -10.54 6.19 -3.26
C CYS A 129 -11.41 4.96 -3.52
N PHE A 130 -11.32 3.95 -2.66
CA PHE A 130 -12.02 2.67 -2.79
C PHE A 130 -13.13 2.47 -1.77
N ALA A 131 -13.73 3.55 -1.25
CA ALA A 131 -14.69 3.52 -0.14
C ALA A 131 -15.88 2.55 -0.31
N THR A 132 -16.29 2.29 -1.57
CA THR A 132 -17.41 1.36 -1.88
C THR A 132 -16.98 -0.10 -2.05
N LYS A 133 -15.69 -0.38 -2.08
CA LYS A 133 -15.14 -1.71 -2.40
C LYS A 133 -14.22 -2.25 -1.32
N VAL A 134 -13.61 -1.38 -0.53
CA VAL A 134 -12.63 -1.77 0.49
C VAL A 134 -13.36 -2.18 1.78
N ASP A 135 -12.95 -3.32 2.34
CA ASP A 135 -13.34 -3.69 3.69
C ASP A 135 -12.42 -3.01 4.71
N ILE A 136 -12.95 -2.04 5.43
CA ILE A 136 -12.21 -1.30 6.46
C ILE A 136 -12.17 -2.03 7.82
N SER A 137 -12.89 -3.14 7.96
CA SER A 137 -13.03 -3.85 9.26
C SER A 137 -11.67 -4.26 9.82
N LEU A 138 -10.77 -4.77 8.97
CA LEU A 138 -9.43 -5.17 9.37
C LEU A 138 -8.58 -3.98 9.84
N LEU A 139 -8.70 -2.84 9.15
CA LEU A 139 -8.00 -1.61 9.54
C LEU A 139 -8.52 -1.06 10.88
N MET A 140 -9.84 -1.11 11.10
CA MET A 140 -10.44 -0.72 12.37
C MET A 140 -10.06 -1.66 13.50
N GLN A 141 -9.99 -2.97 13.24
CA GLN A 141 -9.50 -3.95 14.20
C GLN A 141 -8.05 -3.69 14.58
N TYR A 142 -7.18 -3.43 13.59
CA TYR A 142 -5.79 -3.04 13.84
C TYR A 142 -5.71 -1.81 14.76
N ILE A 143 -6.43 -0.71 14.42
CA ILE A 143 -6.45 0.52 15.22
C ILE A 143 -6.89 0.22 16.66
N THR A 144 -7.97 -0.52 16.83
CA THR A 144 -8.51 -0.86 18.15
C THR A 144 -7.52 -1.67 18.98
N THR A 145 -6.88 -2.67 18.37
CA THR A 145 -5.88 -3.53 19.03
C THR A 145 -4.67 -2.71 19.47
N GLN A 146 -4.15 -1.83 18.61
CA GLN A 146 -3.00 -0.99 18.94
C GLN A 146 -3.33 0.02 20.06
N LEU A 147 -4.52 0.62 20.04
CA LEU A 147 -4.97 1.51 21.11
C LEU A 147 -5.12 0.78 22.45
N GLN A 148 -5.61 -0.46 22.46
CA GLN A 148 -5.69 -1.29 23.65
C GLN A 148 -4.31 -1.66 24.21
N GLN A 149 -3.31 -1.75 23.34
CA GLN A 149 -1.90 -1.96 23.73
C GLN A 149 -1.22 -0.67 24.23
N GLY A 150 -1.92 0.47 24.21
CA GLY A 150 -1.41 1.76 24.66
C GLY A 150 -0.65 2.55 23.57
N ASP A 151 -0.70 2.12 22.32
CA ASP A 151 -0.09 2.85 21.21
C ASP A 151 -0.98 3.99 20.74
N ILE A 152 -0.79 5.15 21.37
CA ILE A 152 -1.57 6.37 21.08
C ILE A 152 -1.26 6.93 19.67
N VAL A 153 -0.09 6.62 19.10
CA VAL A 153 0.31 7.13 17.78
C VAL A 153 -0.67 6.71 16.69
N VAL A 154 -1.31 5.56 16.84
CA VAL A 154 -2.30 5.05 15.90
C VAL A 154 -3.59 5.89 15.86
N SER A 155 -3.84 6.71 16.88
CA SER A 155 -4.96 7.68 16.87
C SER A 155 -4.84 8.69 15.72
N LEU A 156 -3.61 8.99 15.27
CA LEU A 156 -3.37 9.84 14.10
C LEU A 156 -3.91 9.22 12.81
N LEU A 157 -3.81 7.90 12.66
CA LEU A 157 -4.40 7.17 11.54
C LEU A 157 -5.93 7.34 11.54
N LEU A 158 -6.57 7.12 12.70
CA LEU A 158 -8.00 7.29 12.83
C LEU A 158 -8.44 8.73 12.50
N ASN A 159 -7.74 9.72 13.02
CA ASN A 159 -8.03 11.13 12.75
C ASN A 159 -7.90 11.46 11.25
N LYS A 160 -6.82 11.00 10.60
CA LYS A 160 -6.62 11.19 9.16
C LYS A 160 -7.67 10.47 8.32
N LEU A 161 -8.09 9.26 8.72
CA LEU A 161 -9.18 8.53 8.05
C LEU A 161 -10.48 9.34 8.12
N ILE A 162 -10.87 9.79 9.31
CA ILE A 162 -12.08 10.57 9.50
C ILE A 162 -12.02 11.85 8.65
N SER A 163 -10.95 12.63 8.76
CA SER A 163 -10.79 13.87 8.01
C SER A 163 -10.85 13.67 6.49
N LYS A 164 -10.19 12.66 5.96
CA LYS A 164 -10.20 12.41 4.50
C LYS A 164 -11.50 11.82 3.98
N VAL A 165 -12.12 10.90 4.71
CA VAL A 165 -13.38 10.25 4.30
C VAL A 165 -14.56 11.20 4.46
N ALA A 166 -14.63 11.95 5.56
CA ALA A 166 -15.68 12.92 5.81
C ALA A 166 -15.53 14.23 5.02
N ASN A 167 -14.40 14.45 4.33
CA ASN A 167 -14.05 15.72 3.65
C ASN A 167 -14.05 16.94 4.60
N VAL A 168 -13.63 16.74 5.87
CA VAL A 168 -13.51 17.78 6.90
C VAL A 168 -12.04 18.17 7.07
#